data_e69f00a6de981fb8a319713ed229a0ab
#
_entry.id   e69f00a6de981fb8a319713ed229a0ab
#
_cell.length_a   1.000
_cell.length_b   1.000
_cell.length_c   1.000
_cell.angle_alpha   90.00
_cell.angle_beta   90.00
_cell.angle_gamma   90.00
#
_symmetry.space_group_name_H-M   'P 1'
#
loop_
_entity.id
_entity.type
_entity.pdbx_description
1 polymer ?
#
loop_
_entity_poly.entity_id
_entity_poly.type
_entity_poly.pdbx_seq_one_letter_code
_entity_poly.pdbx_strand_id
1 'polypeptide(L)'
;MSKNFLLASTLLLAACSSKPATDADKSLQLAGDLSKRGDYASAAALYERATQQPGAGIELWLKLGQAKLDAKDALGAERAFQQALGFDARNADALLGLGTAQLQLGKTQRAVTALSQAADLGGLPVAYTRLGVAHVLNGQAAAAQTAFAKSLSLKPDDLDNRCNLALAYALGGQSQQALDAIAPVTQSPRALPRHQRNVLLVMVLAGYEQRIATLPLDDIPAAERERLVTEAKRIKAISDPVAQAKELGLVAPN
;
A
#
# COMPACT_ATOMS: atom_id res chain seq x y z
N MET A 1 -11.47 54.27 -62.24
CA MET A 1 -11.42 52.77 -62.44
C MET A 1 -10.80 52.12 -61.19
N SER A 2 -11.66 51.76 -60.25
CA SER A 2 -11.26 51.11 -58.98
C SER A 2 -11.59 49.63 -59.05
N LYS A 3 -10.56 48.78 -58.93
CA LYS A 3 -10.73 47.32 -58.88
C LYS A 3 -10.75 46.91 -57.41
N ASN A 4 -11.92 46.50 -56.91
CA ASN A 4 -12.08 45.87 -55.60
C ASN A 4 -11.61 44.43 -55.68
N PHE A 5 -10.58 44.08 -54.90
CA PHE A 5 -10.14 42.72 -54.65
C PHE A 5 -10.84 42.19 -53.41
N LEU A 6 -11.79 41.28 -53.58
CA LEU A 6 -12.41 40.50 -52.49
C LEU A 6 -11.47 39.33 -52.13
N LEU A 7 -10.84 39.40 -50.97
CA LEU A 7 -10.16 38.24 -50.36
C LEU A 7 -11.21 37.36 -49.67
N ALA A 8 -11.47 36.20 -50.25
CA ALA A 8 -12.26 35.17 -49.62
C ALA A 8 -11.36 34.39 -48.63
N SER A 9 -11.51 34.66 -47.33
CA SER A 9 -10.90 33.85 -46.26
C SER A 9 -11.64 32.51 -46.10
N THR A 10 -11.08 31.45 -46.59
CA THR A 10 -11.56 30.08 -46.32
C THR A 10 -11.09 29.66 -44.93
N LEU A 11 -11.98 29.70 -43.92
CA LEU A 11 -11.77 29.04 -42.62
C LEU A 11 -11.78 27.54 -42.84
N LEU A 12 -10.63 26.90 -42.76
CA LEU A 12 -10.50 25.45 -42.59
C LEU A 12 -10.87 25.09 -41.15
N LEU A 13 -12.11 24.70 -40.91
CA LEU A 13 -12.51 23.99 -39.71
C LEU A 13 -11.86 22.59 -39.72
N ALA A 14 -10.75 22.47 -39.01
CA ALA A 14 -10.19 21.17 -38.68
C ALA A 14 -11.17 20.49 -37.70
N ALA A 15 -12.10 19.69 -38.25
CA ALA A 15 -12.90 18.78 -37.44
C ALA A 15 -11.97 17.76 -36.81
N CYS A 16 -11.72 17.90 -35.50
CA CYS A 16 -11.15 16.84 -34.69
C CYS A 16 -12.16 15.67 -34.72
N SER A 17 -12.01 14.77 -35.70
CA SER A 17 -12.75 13.54 -35.75
C SER A 17 -12.20 12.62 -34.66
N SER A 18 -12.77 12.68 -33.45
CA SER A 18 -12.55 11.66 -32.43
C SER A 18 -13.09 10.34 -32.96
N LYS A 19 -12.19 9.37 -33.14
CA LYS A 19 -12.55 8.02 -33.56
C LYS A 19 -13.61 7.47 -32.58
N PRO A 20 -14.74 6.93 -33.06
CA PRO A 20 -15.75 6.39 -32.14
C PRO A 20 -15.12 5.30 -31.27
N ALA A 21 -15.43 5.34 -29.96
CA ALA A 21 -14.93 4.36 -29.00
C ALA A 21 -15.36 2.94 -29.42
N THR A 22 -14.42 2.04 -29.49
CA THR A 22 -14.67 0.62 -29.81
C THR A 22 -15.39 -0.06 -28.65
N ASP A 23 -15.98 -1.23 -28.87
CA ASP A 23 -16.59 -2.00 -27.79
C ASP A 23 -15.55 -2.45 -26.73
N ALA A 24 -14.31 -2.62 -27.15
CA ALA A 24 -13.18 -2.85 -26.24
C ALA A 24 -12.93 -1.62 -25.33
N ASP A 25 -12.90 -0.41 -25.91
CA ASP A 25 -12.73 0.82 -25.13
C ASP A 25 -13.85 1.02 -24.12
N LYS A 26 -15.11 0.77 -24.51
CA LYS A 26 -16.27 0.84 -23.62
C LYS A 26 -16.16 -0.17 -22.47
N SER A 27 -15.70 -1.39 -22.76
CA SER A 27 -15.49 -2.44 -21.75
C SER A 27 -14.39 -2.06 -20.76
N LEU A 28 -13.30 -1.45 -21.21
CA LEU A 28 -12.23 -0.96 -20.34
C LEU A 28 -12.66 0.24 -19.50
N GLN A 29 -13.47 1.14 -20.06
CA GLN A 29 -14.07 2.23 -19.31
C GLN A 29 -15.00 1.70 -18.21
N LEU A 30 -15.86 0.73 -18.54
CA LEU A 30 -16.73 0.07 -17.57
C LEU A 30 -15.92 -0.60 -16.45
N ALA A 31 -14.84 -1.30 -16.77
CA ALA A 31 -13.96 -1.90 -15.77
C ALA A 31 -13.39 -0.85 -14.81
N GLY A 32 -12.95 0.30 -15.34
CA GLY A 32 -12.49 1.42 -14.53
C GLY A 32 -13.56 2.00 -13.60
N ASP A 33 -14.79 2.12 -14.10
CA ASP A 33 -15.91 2.63 -13.30
C ASP A 33 -16.36 1.63 -12.22
N LEU A 34 -16.33 0.34 -12.50
CA LEU A 34 -16.55 -0.72 -11.51
C LEU A 34 -15.50 -0.70 -10.41
N SER A 35 -14.22 -0.54 -10.76
CA SER A 35 -13.12 -0.38 -9.78
C SER A 35 -13.36 0.81 -8.86
N LYS A 36 -13.77 1.97 -9.41
CA LYS A 36 -14.09 3.18 -8.60
C LYS A 36 -15.25 2.97 -7.64
N ARG A 37 -16.21 2.10 -7.99
CA ARG A 37 -17.38 1.74 -7.16
C ARG A 37 -17.07 0.62 -6.15
N GLY A 38 -15.86 0.06 -6.16
CA GLY A 38 -15.47 -1.05 -5.28
C GLY A 38 -15.88 -2.43 -5.79
N ASP A 39 -16.45 -2.55 -6.98
CA ASP A 39 -16.74 -3.85 -7.60
C ASP A 39 -15.50 -4.37 -8.33
N TYR A 40 -14.50 -4.72 -7.53
CA TYR A 40 -13.19 -5.13 -8.02
C TYR A 40 -13.22 -6.49 -8.73
N ALA A 41 -14.11 -7.38 -8.32
CA ALA A 41 -14.24 -8.70 -8.95
C ALA A 41 -14.75 -8.59 -10.40
N SER A 42 -15.80 -7.79 -10.62
CA SER A 42 -16.34 -7.52 -11.97
C SER A 42 -15.32 -6.75 -12.82
N ALA A 43 -14.62 -5.77 -12.23
CA ALA A 43 -13.57 -5.03 -12.92
C ALA A 43 -12.42 -5.97 -13.35
N ALA A 44 -11.95 -6.85 -12.47
CA ALA A 44 -10.91 -7.83 -12.77
C ALA A 44 -11.32 -8.77 -13.92
N ALA A 45 -12.57 -9.25 -13.92
CA ALA A 45 -13.08 -10.10 -15.00
C ALA A 45 -13.06 -9.40 -16.36
N LEU A 46 -13.43 -8.11 -16.42
CA LEU A 46 -13.37 -7.32 -17.67
C LEU A 46 -11.93 -7.07 -18.12
N TYR A 47 -11.04 -6.71 -17.19
CA TYR A 47 -9.62 -6.56 -17.52
C TYR A 47 -9.01 -7.88 -17.98
N GLU A 48 -9.31 -9.01 -17.33
CA GLU A 48 -8.80 -10.32 -17.71
C GLU A 48 -9.25 -10.71 -19.13
N ARG A 49 -10.51 -10.47 -19.47
CA ARG A 49 -11.01 -10.66 -20.82
C ARG A 49 -10.28 -9.78 -21.85
N ALA A 50 -9.96 -8.54 -21.46
CA ALA A 50 -9.24 -7.62 -22.32
C ALA A 50 -7.78 -8.06 -22.56
N THR A 51 -7.12 -8.68 -21.55
CA THR A 51 -5.74 -9.20 -21.73
C THR A 51 -5.63 -10.35 -22.74
N GLN A 52 -6.74 -11.00 -23.08
CA GLN A 52 -6.79 -12.05 -24.10
C GLN A 52 -6.87 -11.50 -25.54
N GLN A 53 -7.06 -10.19 -25.69
CA GLN A 53 -7.14 -9.56 -27.01
C GLN A 53 -5.75 -9.20 -27.54
N PRO A 54 -5.55 -9.24 -28.87
CA PRO A 54 -4.31 -8.78 -29.47
C PRO A 54 -4.01 -7.32 -29.10
N GLY A 55 -2.74 -7.03 -28.77
CA GLY A 55 -2.32 -5.69 -28.39
C GLY A 55 -2.44 -5.36 -26.90
N ALA A 56 -2.80 -6.32 -26.05
CA ALA A 56 -2.74 -6.15 -24.61
C ALA A 56 -1.32 -5.79 -24.15
N GLY A 57 -1.15 -4.57 -23.64
CA GLY A 57 0.14 -4.05 -23.16
C GLY A 57 0.25 -4.06 -21.64
N ILE A 58 1.40 -3.59 -21.15
CA ILE A 58 1.75 -3.57 -19.72
C ILE A 58 0.69 -2.90 -18.85
N GLU A 59 0.13 -1.76 -19.30
CA GLU A 59 -0.89 -0.99 -18.56
C GLU A 59 -2.13 -1.83 -18.20
N LEU A 60 -2.52 -2.72 -19.11
CA LEU A 60 -3.69 -3.56 -18.89
C LEU A 60 -3.41 -4.64 -17.83
N TRP A 61 -2.20 -5.22 -17.85
CA TRP A 61 -1.78 -6.18 -16.85
C TRP A 61 -1.61 -5.54 -15.46
N LEU A 62 -1.14 -4.29 -15.40
CA LEU A 62 -1.10 -3.51 -14.14
C LEU A 62 -2.51 -3.28 -13.58
N LYS A 63 -3.46 -2.86 -14.41
CA LYS A 63 -4.86 -2.67 -14.01
C LYS A 63 -5.51 -3.97 -13.55
N LEU A 64 -5.27 -5.07 -14.26
CA LEU A 64 -5.75 -6.40 -13.86
C LEU A 64 -5.16 -6.81 -12.52
N GLY A 65 -3.85 -6.67 -12.35
CA GLY A 65 -3.17 -7.00 -11.10
C GLY A 65 -3.70 -6.20 -9.92
N GLN A 66 -3.90 -4.91 -10.09
CA GLN A 66 -4.48 -4.05 -9.06
C GLN A 66 -5.92 -4.45 -8.72
N ALA A 67 -6.79 -4.64 -9.72
CA ALA A 67 -8.16 -5.06 -9.48
C ALA A 67 -8.24 -6.41 -8.75
N LYS A 68 -7.34 -7.35 -9.07
CA LYS A 68 -7.25 -8.65 -8.37
C LYS A 68 -6.75 -8.49 -6.94
N LEU A 69 -5.79 -7.58 -6.64
CA LEU A 69 -5.38 -7.26 -5.26
C LEU A 69 -6.55 -6.73 -4.44
N ASP A 70 -7.29 -5.78 -5.00
CA ASP A 70 -8.42 -5.13 -4.33
C ASP A 70 -9.60 -6.13 -4.13
N ALA A 71 -9.76 -7.07 -5.06
CA ALA A 71 -10.69 -8.20 -4.95
C ALA A 71 -10.21 -9.31 -4.00
N LYS A 72 -9.03 -9.16 -3.34
CA LYS A 72 -8.39 -10.17 -2.47
C LYS A 72 -7.97 -11.46 -3.20
N ASP A 73 -7.88 -11.44 -4.53
CA ASP A 73 -7.29 -12.51 -5.35
C ASP A 73 -5.77 -12.30 -5.48
N ALA A 74 -5.05 -12.54 -4.39
CA ALA A 74 -3.61 -12.34 -4.35
C ALA A 74 -2.84 -13.24 -5.33
N LEU A 75 -3.35 -14.46 -5.58
CA LEU A 75 -2.71 -15.38 -6.54
C LEU A 75 -2.90 -14.90 -7.98
N GLY A 76 -4.10 -14.46 -8.34
CA GLY A 76 -4.36 -13.85 -9.63
C GLY A 76 -3.57 -12.56 -9.84
N ALA A 77 -3.44 -11.74 -8.80
CA ALA A 77 -2.65 -10.52 -8.83
C ALA A 77 -1.15 -10.81 -9.06
N GLU A 78 -0.57 -11.80 -8.35
CA GLU A 78 0.82 -12.23 -8.55
C GLU A 78 1.08 -12.58 -10.02
N ARG A 79 0.17 -13.37 -10.63
CA ARG A 79 0.29 -13.75 -12.06
C ARG A 79 0.19 -12.53 -12.98
N ALA A 80 -0.76 -11.63 -12.75
CA ALA A 80 -0.95 -10.46 -13.59
C ALA A 80 0.28 -9.53 -13.56
N PHE A 81 0.85 -9.27 -12.36
CA PHE A 81 2.06 -8.45 -12.25
C PHE A 81 3.29 -9.16 -12.85
N GLN A 82 3.39 -10.50 -12.78
CA GLN A 82 4.43 -11.24 -13.48
C GLN A 82 4.32 -11.08 -15.01
N GLN A 83 3.10 -11.07 -15.56
CA GLN A 83 2.89 -10.77 -16.97
C GLN A 83 3.30 -9.34 -17.32
N ALA A 84 2.97 -8.35 -16.48
CA ALA A 84 3.43 -6.97 -16.66
C ALA A 84 4.97 -6.87 -16.68
N LEU A 85 5.66 -7.60 -15.80
CA LEU A 85 7.13 -7.66 -15.75
C LEU A 85 7.74 -8.39 -16.95
N GLY A 86 6.96 -9.20 -17.67
CA GLY A 86 7.35 -9.77 -18.96
C GLY A 86 7.51 -8.71 -20.07
N PHE A 87 6.79 -7.57 -19.97
CA PHE A 87 6.92 -6.44 -20.89
C PHE A 87 8.06 -5.49 -20.47
N ASP A 88 8.18 -5.22 -19.16
CA ASP A 88 9.23 -4.39 -18.59
C ASP A 88 9.61 -4.94 -17.21
N ALA A 89 10.74 -5.65 -17.15
CA ALA A 89 11.24 -6.27 -15.92
C ALA A 89 11.62 -5.26 -14.81
N ARG A 90 11.74 -3.98 -15.13
CA ARG A 90 12.09 -2.90 -14.21
C ARG A 90 10.91 -1.95 -13.94
N ASN A 91 9.71 -2.34 -14.28
CA ASN A 91 8.54 -1.51 -13.98
C ASN A 91 8.27 -1.48 -12.46
N ALA A 92 8.43 -0.31 -11.85
CA ALA A 92 8.32 -0.12 -10.40
C ALA A 92 6.92 -0.46 -9.87
N ASP A 93 5.85 -0.13 -10.61
CA ASP A 93 4.47 -0.41 -10.22
C ASP A 93 4.16 -1.91 -10.25
N ALA A 94 4.66 -2.61 -11.28
CA ALA A 94 4.53 -4.06 -11.37
C ALA A 94 5.28 -4.77 -10.23
N LEU A 95 6.50 -4.33 -9.90
CA LEU A 95 7.28 -4.86 -8.78
C LEU A 95 6.61 -4.58 -7.43
N LEU A 96 6.07 -3.38 -7.23
CA LEU A 96 5.30 -3.01 -6.04
C LEU A 96 4.05 -3.88 -5.90
N GLY A 97 3.30 -4.04 -6.97
CA GLY A 97 2.12 -4.90 -7.03
C GLY A 97 2.45 -6.36 -6.77
N LEU A 98 3.50 -6.88 -7.41
CA LEU A 98 4.00 -8.24 -7.20
C LEU A 98 4.37 -8.49 -5.74
N GLY A 99 5.18 -7.61 -5.15
CA GLY A 99 5.59 -7.74 -3.75
C GLY A 99 4.41 -7.63 -2.80
N THR A 100 3.41 -6.79 -3.11
CA THR A 100 2.16 -6.70 -2.35
C THR A 100 1.36 -8.00 -2.39
N ALA A 101 1.19 -8.59 -3.58
CA ALA A 101 0.52 -9.88 -3.73
C ALA A 101 1.26 -10.99 -2.97
N GLN A 102 2.59 -10.99 -3.03
CA GLN A 102 3.43 -11.95 -2.31
C GLN A 102 3.31 -11.81 -0.78
N LEU A 103 3.18 -10.58 -0.25
CA LEU A 103 2.87 -10.36 1.16
C LEU A 103 1.54 -10.99 1.55
N GLN A 104 0.47 -10.75 0.79
CA GLN A 104 -0.85 -11.34 1.04
C GLN A 104 -0.83 -12.87 0.97
N LEU A 105 0.06 -13.46 0.17
CA LEU A 105 0.27 -14.91 0.06
C LEU A 105 1.21 -15.48 1.14
N GLY A 106 1.74 -14.65 2.04
CA GLY A 106 2.71 -15.09 3.04
C GLY A 106 4.10 -15.42 2.47
N LYS A 107 4.37 -15.08 1.20
CA LYS A 107 5.66 -15.29 0.53
C LYS A 107 6.65 -14.16 0.87
N THR A 108 6.90 -13.96 2.16
CA THR A 108 7.54 -12.76 2.71
C THR A 108 8.95 -12.53 2.17
N GLN A 109 9.77 -13.56 1.99
CA GLN A 109 11.11 -13.43 1.42
C GLN A 109 11.10 -12.99 -0.05
N ARG A 110 10.16 -13.49 -0.85
CA ARG A 110 9.98 -13.04 -2.24
C ARG A 110 9.49 -11.60 -2.30
N ALA A 111 8.59 -11.24 -1.38
CA ALA A 111 8.09 -9.87 -1.25
C ALA A 111 9.23 -8.88 -0.94
N VAL A 112 10.17 -9.22 -0.05
CA VAL A 112 11.36 -8.38 0.21
C VAL A 112 12.11 -8.11 -1.09
N THR A 113 12.37 -9.14 -1.92
CA THR A 113 13.10 -8.97 -3.18
C THR A 113 12.38 -8.04 -4.15
N ALA A 114 11.07 -8.27 -4.39
CA ALA A 114 10.31 -7.46 -5.33
C ALA A 114 10.13 -6.01 -4.83
N LEU A 115 9.85 -5.83 -3.52
CA LEU A 115 9.64 -4.51 -2.92
C LEU A 115 10.93 -3.70 -2.80
N SER A 116 12.07 -4.35 -2.58
CA SER A 116 13.38 -3.68 -2.62
C SER A 116 13.64 -3.09 -4.00
N GLN A 117 13.45 -3.87 -5.05
CA GLN A 117 13.60 -3.38 -6.42
C GLN A 117 12.58 -2.26 -6.74
N ALA A 118 11.33 -2.38 -6.31
CA ALA A 118 10.33 -1.34 -6.48
C ALA A 118 10.73 -0.03 -5.78
N ALA A 119 11.26 -0.13 -4.56
CA ALA A 119 11.71 1.02 -3.78
C ALA A 119 12.92 1.72 -4.44
N ASP A 120 13.88 0.96 -4.95
CA ASP A 120 15.08 1.48 -5.61
C ASP A 120 14.75 2.17 -6.95
N LEU A 121 13.77 1.64 -7.69
CA LEU A 121 13.39 2.17 -9.01
C LEU A 121 12.40 3.32 -8.92
N GLY A 122 11.37 3.20 -8.09
CA GLY A 122 10.27 4.16 -8.03
C GLY A 122 10.44 5.23 -6.97
N GLY A 123 11.21 4.99 -5.91
CA GLY A 123 11.40 5.92 -4.80
C GLY A 123 10.12 6.29 -4.06
N LEU A 124 9.05 5.49 -4.20
CA LEU A 124 7.73 5.80 -3.65
C LEU A 124 7.65 5.45 -2.15
N PRO A 125 7.07 6.34 -1.30
CA PRO A 125 6.91 6.06 0.13
C PRO A 125 6.24 4.72 0.38
N VAL A 126 5.20 4.37 -0.39
CA VAL A 126 4.46 3.12 -0.24
C VAL A 126 5.32 1.87 -0.48
N ALA A 127 6.29 1.92 -1.40
CA ALA A 127 7.20 0.81 -1.64
C ALA A 127 8.09 0.55 -0.42
N TYR A 128 8.64 1.60 0.18
CA TYR A 128 9.42 1.51 1.42
C TYR A 128 8.56 1.05 2.61
N THR A 129 7.31 1.52 2.73
CA THR A 129 6.40 1.04 3.79
C THR A 129 6.14 -0.45 3.66
N ARG A 130 5.81 -0.95 2.46
CA ARG A 130 5.56 -2.38 2.24
C ARG A 130 6.83 -3.22 2.41
N LEU A 131 7.99 -2.69 2.00
CA LEU A 131 9.29 -3.32 2.26
C LEU A 131 9.55 -3.46 3.76
N GLY A 132 9.26 -2.42 4.55
CA GLY A 132 9.36 -2.47 6.00
C GLY A 132 8.47 -3.56 6.60
N VAL A 133 7.21 -3.65 6.15
CA VAL A 133 6.30 -4.73 6.57
C VAL A 133 6.86 -6.11 6.20
N ALA A 134 7.39 -6.28 4.99
CA ALA A 134 7.99 -7.54 4.56
C ALA A 134 9.17 -7.94 5.46
N HIS A 135 10.02 -6.97 5.83
CA HIS A 135 11.14 -7.20 6.75
C HIS A 135 10.66 -7.59 8.16
N VAL A 136 9.62 -6.91 8.71
CA VAL A 136 9.06 -7.30 10.02
C VAL A 136 8.57 -8.75 9.97
N LEU A 137 7.81 -9.14 8.93
CA LEU A 137 7.30 -10.49 8.77
C LEU A 137 8.38 -11.57 8.57
N ASN A 138 9.59 -11.15 8.20
CA ASN A 138 10.79 -12.00 8.16
C ASN A 138 11.63 -11.93 9.44
N GLY A 139 11.17 -11.28 10.51
CA GLY A 139 11.91 -11.12 11.77
C GLY A 139 13.10 -10.15 11.67
N GLN A 140 13.17 -9.33 10.64
CA GLN A 140 14.29 -8.43 10.32
C GLN A 140 14.00 -7.00 10.80
N ALA A 141 13.85 -6.81 12.11
CA ALA A 141 13.42 -5.54 12.71
C ALA A 141 14.30 -4.35 12.28
N ALA A 142 15.63 -4.49 12.26
CA ALA A 142 16.54 -3.40 11.88
C ALA A 142 16.36 -2.97 10.41
N ALA A 143 16.19 -3.91 9.49
CA ALA A 143 15.93 -3.60 8.09
C ALA A 143 14.55 -2.93 7.91
N ALA A 144 13.54 -3.36 8.67
CA ALA A 144 12.23 -2.74 8.70
C ALA A 144 12.30 -1.27 9.17
N GLN A 145 13.04 -0.99 10.24
CA GLN A 145 13.27 0.37 10.75
C GLN A 145 13.86 1.28 9.67
N THR A 146 14.88 0.79 8.95
CA THR A 146 15.50 1.53 7.84
C THR A 146 14.49 1.84 6.74
N ALA A 147 13.69 0.86 6.33
CA ALA A 147 12.69 1.04 5.28
C ALA A 147 11.57 2.02 5.71
N PHE A 148 11.01 1.88 6.93
CA PHE A 148 9.99 2.80 7.44
C PHE A 148 10.53 4.22 7.63
N ALA A 149 11.77 4.38 8.13
CA ALA A 149 12.41 5.69 8.25
C ALA A 149 12.60 6.35 6.87
N LYS A 150 12.98 5.58 5.85
CA LYS A 150 13.09 6.08 4.47
C LYS A 150 11.73 6.52 3.92
N SER A 151 10.67 5.75 4.14
CA SER A 151 9.31 6.15 3.78
C SER A 151 8.90 7.46 4.47
N LEU A 152 9.17 7.60 5.78
CA LEU A 152 8.89 8.83 6.54
C LEU A 152 9.73 10.02 6.08
N SER A 153 10.95 9.83 5.59
CA SER A 153 11.75 10.93 5.03
C SER A 153 11.10 11.51 3.75
N LEU A 154 10.32 10.70 3.03
CA LEU A 154 9.59 11.09 1.83
C LEU A 154 8.17 11.63 2.14
N LYS A 155 7.55 11.12 3.22
CA LYS A 155 6.22 11.52 3.68
C LYS A 155 6.21 11.65 5.22
N PRO A 156 6.71 12.77 5.77
CA PRO A 156 6.95 12.92 7.21
C PRO A 156 5.70 12.89 8.10
N ASP A 157 4.55 13.18 7.55
CA ASP A 157 3.27 13.28 8.26
C ASP A 157 2.40 12.01 8.15
N ASP A 158 2.96 10.89 7.67
CA ASP A 158 2.29 9.59 7.60
C ASP A 158 2.25 8.92 8.98
N LEU A 159 1.10 9.05 9.67
CA LEU A 159 0.91 8.50 11.00
C LEU A 159 0.89 6.97 11.02
N ASP A 160 0.34 6.33 9.99
CA ASP A 160 0.32 4.86 9.87
C ASP A 160 1.76 4.33 9.80
N ASN A 161 2.58 4.94 8.95
CA ASN A 161 3.98 4.52 8.81
C ASN A 161 4.82 4.87 10.06
N ARG A 162 4.46 5.93 10.79
CA ARG A 162 5.08 6.26 12.07
C ARG A 162 4.77 5.22 13.15
N CYS A 163 3.53 4.71 13.19
CA CYS A 163 3.17 3.57 14.02
C CYS A 163 3.98 2.31 13.65
N ASN A 164 4.13 2.04 12.36
CA ASN A 164 4.91 0.90 11.89
C ASN A 164 6.39 0.99 12.31
N LEU A 165 7.00 2.18 12.21
CA LEU A 165 8.36 2.42 12.68
C LEU A 165 8.49 2.18 14.19
N ALA A 166 7.55 2.71 14.98
CA ALA A 166 7.54 2.52 16.43
C ALA A 166 7.40 1.04 16.81
N LEU A 167 6.51 0.29 16.13
CA LEU A 167 6.37 -1.15 16.31
C LEU A 167 7.67 -1.89 15.94
N ALA A 168 8.33 -1.51 14.84
CA ALA A 168 9.61 -2.12 14.45
C ALA A 168 10.72 -1.86 15.47
N TYR A 169 10.76 -0.69 16.11
CA TYR A 169 11.67 -0.42 17.22
C TYR A 169 11.33 -1.27 18.45
N ALA A 170 10.05 -1.37 18.81
CA ALA A 170 9.61 -2.18 19.96
C ALA A 170 9.94 -3.67 19.75
N LEU A 171 9.71 -4.22 18.56
CA LEU A 171 10.08 -5.59 18.19
C LEU A 171 11.60 -5.82 18.20
N GLY A 172 12.37 -4.80 17.88
CA GLY A 172 13.84 -4.81 17.95
C GLY A 172 14.39 -4.60 19.35
N GLY A 173 13.57 -4.48 20.40
CA GLY A 173 13.96 -4.23 21.78
C GLY A 173 14.45 -2.81 22.05
N GLN A 174 14.22 -1.88 21.13
CA GLN A 174 14.66 -0.49 21.21
C GLN A 174 13.55 0.39 21.81
N SER A 175 13.28 0.17 23.10
CA SER A 175 12.13 0.75 23.81
C SER A 175 12.06 2.27 23.75
N GLN A 176 13.21 2.97 23.92
CA GLN A 176 13.20 4.43 23.88
C GLN A 176 12.91 4.97 22.47
N GLN A 177 13.53 4.39 21.44
CA GLN A 177 13.25 4.78 20.05
C GLN A 177 11.79 4.51 19.66
N ALA A 178 11.20 3.43 20.19
CA ALA A 178 9.78 3.15 19.98
C ALA A 178 8.88 4.27 20.56
N LEU A 179 9.20 4.77 21.78
CA LEU A 179 8.50 5.90 22.38
C LEU A 179 8.67 7.19 21.57
N ASP A 180 9.89 7.49 21.16
CA ASP A 180 10.20 8.72 20.42
C ASP A 180 9.48 8.70 19.05
N ALA A 181 9.42 7.54 18.41
CA ALA A 181 8.73 7.38 17.13
C ALA A 181 7.20 7.51 17.25
N ILE A 182 6.60 7.03 18.35
CA ILE A 182 5.13 7.04 18.53
C ILE A 182 4.61 8.37 19.15
N ALA A 183 5.44 9.15 19.82
CA ALA A 183 5.01 10.37 20.51
C ALA A 183 4.28 11.38 19.59
N PRO A 184 4.71 11.65 18.34
CA PRO A 184 3.97 12.53 17.45
C PRO A 184 2.57 12.01 17.08
N VAL A 185 2.33 10.69 17.16
CA VAL A 185 1.02 10.10 16.90
C VAL A 185 0.06 10.41 18.04
N THR A 186 0.52 10.29 19.31
CA THR A 186 -0.30 10.58 20.49
C THR A 186 -0.74 12.04 20.59
N GLN A 187 0.03 12.95 19.97
CA GLN A 187 -0.22 14.39 20.01
C GLN A 187 -0.94 14.91 18.76
N SER A 188 -1.18 14.05 17.77
CA SER A 188 -1.75 14.48 16.49
C SER A 188 -3.27 14.58 16.56
N PRO A 189 -3.87 15.72 16.20
CA PRO A 189 -5.32 15.83 16.07
C PRO A 189 -5.88 15.03 14.88
N ARG A 190 -5.01 14.50 14.02
CA ARG A 190 -5.37 13.61 12.90
C ARG A 190 -5.29 12.13 13.28
N ALA A 191 -4.93 11.81 14.53
CA ALA A 191 -4.89 10.43 14.97
C ALA A 191 -6.30 9.83 14.94
N LEU A 192 -6.41 8.63 14.38
CA LEU A 192 -7.65 7.86 14.29
C LEU A 192 -7.64 6.75 15.34
N PRO A 193 -8.77 6.12 15.68
CA PRO A 193 -8.81 5.03 16.65
C PRO A 193 -7.80 3.91 16.37
N ARG A 194 -7.53 3.58 15.12
CA ARG A 194 -6.49 2.60 14.76
C ARG A 194 -5.08 3.03 15.20
N HIS A 195 -4.77 4.34 15.14
CA HIS A 195 -3.49 4.85 15.61
C HIS A 195 -3.37 4.72 17.13
N GLN A 196 -4.45 5.03 17.87
CA GLN A 196 -4.48 4.86 19.33
C GLN A 196 -4.31 3.39 19.73
N ARG A 197 -4.89 2.44 18.97
CA ARG A 197 -4.63 0.99 19.15
C ARG A 197 -3.16 0.65 18.96
N ASN A 198 -2.51 1.19 17.93
CA ASN A 198 -1.09 0.99 17.70
C ASN A 198 -0.23 1.61 18.82
N VAL A 199 -0.63 2.78 19.35
CA VAL A 199 0.03 3.38 20.53
C VAL A 199 0.00 2.40 21.71
N LEU A 200 -1.16 1.81 22.02
CA LEU A 200 -1.27 0.79 23.09
C LEU A 200 -0.33 -0.39 22.86
N LEU A 201 -0.31 -0.94 21.64
CA LEU A 201 0.57 -2.04 21.29
C LEU A 201 2.04 -1.67 21.50
N VAL A 202 2.48 -0.51 21.00
CA VAL A 202 3.85 -0.03 21.17
C VAL A 202 4.20 0.12 22.65
N MET A 203 3.32 0.73 23.47
CA MET A 203 3.56 0.94 24.89
C MET A 203 3.77 -0.39 25.64
N VAL A 204 2.96 -1.39 25.36
CA VAL A 204 3.11 -2.73 25.98
C VAL A 204 4.37 -3.44 25.52
N LEU A 205 4.62 -3.49 24.19
CA LEU A 205 5.79 -4.16 23.63
C LEU A 205 7.09 -3.52 24.11
N ALA A 206 7.13 -2.18 24.18
CA ALA A 206 8.28 -1.43 24.68
C ALA A 206 8.45 -1.46 26.22
N GLY A 207 7.46 -1.99 26.97
CA GLY A 207 7.56 -2.13 28.44
C GLY A 207 7.10 -0.91 29.23
N TYR A 208 6.32 -0.02 28.65
CA TYR A 208 5.83 1.21 29.28
C TYR A 208 4.34 1.18 29.63
N GLU A 209 3.82 0.03 30.03
CA GLU A 209 2.41 -0.19 30.33
C GLU A 209 1.84 0.79 31.37
N GLN A 210 2.62 1.12 32.42
CA GLN A 210 2.19 2.03 33.49
C GLN A 210 1.84 3.44 32.98
N ARG A 211 2.38 3.83 31.82
CA ARG A 211 2.13 5.14 31.21
C ARG A 211 0.84 5.18 30.39
N ILE A 212 0.21 4.03 30.12
CA ILE A 212 -1.03 3.96 29.31
C ILE A 212 -2.15 4.76 29.94
N ALA A 213 -2.26 4.76 31.28
CA ALA A 213 -3.31 5.48 32.00
C ALA A 213 -3.25 7.01 31.81
N THR A 214 -2.10 7.55 31.40
CA THR A 214 -1.89 9.00 31.18
C THR A 214 -2.03 9.41 29.71
N LEU A 215 -2.32 8.47 28.81
CA LEU A 215 -2.41 8.76 27.38
C LEU A 215 -3.84 9.21 27.00
N PRO A 216 -3.99 10.16 26.06
CA PRO A 216 -5.27 10.57 25.52
C PRO A 216 -5.78 9.50 24.54
N LEU A 217 -6.49 8.50 25.07
CA LEU A 217 -7.04 7.37 24.33
C LEU A 217 -8.57 7.37 24.37
N ASP A 218 -9.16 8.56 24.24
CA ASP A 218 -10.59 8.78 24.46
C ASP A 218 -11.47 8.07 23.42
N ASP A 219 -10.94 7.85 22.22
CA ASP A 219 -11.67 7.17 21.14
C ASP A 219 -11.72 5.62 21.28
N ILE A 220 -11.06 5.07 22.31
CA ILE A 220 -11.08 3.63 22.59
C ILE A 220 -11.79 3.36 23.92
N PRO A 221 -12.92 2.63 23.93
CA PRO A 221 -13.61 2.25 25.16
C PRO A 221 -12.70 1.51 26.15
N ALA A 222 -12.88 1.71 27.45
CA ALA A 222 -12.04 1.12 28.50
C ALA A 222 -11.94 -0.42 28.38
N ALA A 223 -13.05 -1.10 28.16
CA ALA A 223 -13.06 -2.54 27.99
C ALA A 223 -12.27 -3.01 26.74
N GLU A 224 -12.25 -2.22 25.68
CA GLU A 224 -11.44 -2.50 24.50
C GLU A 224 -9.95 -2.28 24.80
N ARG A 225 -9.60 -1.22 25.54
CA ARG A 225 -8.22 -0.97 25.97
C ARG A 225 -7.65 -2.12 26.79
N GLU A 226 -8.42 -2.63 27.75
CA GLU A 226 -8.01 -3.78 28.58
C GLU A 226 -7.77 -5.05 27.75
N ARG A 227 -8.65 -5.33 26.79
CA ARG A 227 -8.47 -6.45 25.87
C ARG A 227 -7.20 -6.29 25.03
N LEU A 228 -6.97 -5.10 24.46
CA LEU A 228 -5.80 -4.80 23.64
C LEU A 228 -4.50 -4.93 24.45
N VAL A 229 -4.47 -4.45 25.68
CA VAL A 229 -3.33 -4.57 26.59
C VAL A 229 -3.06 -6.06 26.90
N THR A 230 -4.10 -6.84 27.18
CA THR A 230 -3.97 -8.28 27.45
C THR A 230 -3.41 -9.00 26.23
N GLU A 231 -3.94 -8.72 25.06
CA GLU A 231 -3.49 -9.30 23.80
C GLU A 231 -2.04 -8.90 23.48
N ALA A 232 -1.70 -7.62 23.67
CA ALA A 232 -0.33 -7.16 23.47
C ALA A 232 0.67 -7.83 24.40
N LYS A 233 0.29 -8.12 25.66
CA LYS A 233 1.10 -8.91 26.61
C LYS A 233 1.31 -10.35 26.13
N ARG A 234 0.25 -10.97 25.62
CA ARG A 234 0.33 -12.32 25.03
C ARG A 234 1.30 -12.33 23.86
N ILE A 235 1.19 -11.36 22.96
CA ILE A 235 2.07 -11.21 21.80
C ILE A 235 3.52 -10.95 22.24
N LYS A 236 3.73 -10.07 23.24
CA LYS A 236 5.07 -9.77 23.77
C LYS A 236 5.77 -11.03 24.33
N ALA A 237 5.03 -11.98 24.86
CA ALA A 237 5.56 -13.23 25.38
C ALA A 237 6.01 -14.22 24.29
N ILE A 238 5.69 -13.96 23.02
CA ILE A 238 6.13 -14.81 21.91
C ILE A 238 7.61 -14.54 21.65
N SER A 239 8.45 -15.56 21.79
CA SER A 239 9.89 -15.44 21.61
C SER A 239 10.35 -15.43 20.15
N ASP A 240 9.58 -16.05 19.24
CA ASP A 240 9.87 -16.03 17.81
C ASP A 240 9.43 -14.71 17.17
N PRO A 241 10.36 -13.88 16.64
CA PRO A 241 10.01 -12.58 16.05
C PRO A 241 9.06 -12.67 14.86
N VAL A 242 9.13 -13.76 14.08
CA VAL A 242 8.25 -13.96 12.92
C VAL A 242 6.83 -14.26 13.38
N ALA A 243 6.67 -15.14 14.36
CA ALA A 243 5.37 -15.43 14.96
C ALA A 243 4.78 -14.20 15.65
N GLN A 244 5.60 -13.45 16.40
CA GLN A 244 5.20 -12.22 17.05
C GLN A 244 4.67 -11.18 16.04
N ALA A 245 5.38 -10.98 14.93
CA ALA A 245 4.98 -10.05 13.87
C ALA A 245 3.67 -10.46 13.19
N LYS A 246 3.45 -11.75 12.97
CA LYS A 246 2.19 -12.27 12.39
C LYS A 246 1.00 -12.01 13.31
N GLU A 247 1.16 -12.26 14.61
CA GLU A 247 0.10 -12.03 15.61
C GLU A 247 -0.26 -10.54 15.73
N LEU A 248 0.67 -9.63 15.54
CA LEU A 248 0.40 -8.20 15.53
C LEU A 248 -0.50 -7.72 14.38
N GLY A 249 -0.85 -8.60 13.43
CA GLY A 249 -1.71 -8.24 12.32
C GLY A 249 -1.11 -7.17 11.40
N LEU A 250 0.25 -7.06 11.35
CA LEU A 250 0.97 -6.18 10.40
C LEU A 250 0.74 -6.61 8.94
N VAL A 251 0.00 -7.68 8.75
CA VAL A 251 -0.37 -8.24 7.45
C VAL A 251 -1.63 -7.58 6.97
N ALA A 252 -1.51 -6.57 6.23
CA ALA A 252 -2.46 -5.81 5.44
C ALA A 252 -2.90 -4.49 6.06
N PRO A 253 -2.58 -3.37 5.44
CA PRO A 253 -3.47 -2.21 5.52
C PRO A 253 -4.77 -2.61 4.80
N ASN A 254 -5.89 -2.68 5.54
CA ASN A 254 -7.24 -2.70 4.99
C ASN A 254 -7.54 -1.40 4.26
#